data_8fd51aa7072c6fce5fa597463294b778
#
_entry.id   8fd51aa7072c6fce5fa597463294b778
#
_cell.length_a   1.000
_cell.length_b   1.000
_cell.length_c   1.000
_cell.angle_alpha   90.00
_cell.angle_beta   90.00
_cell.angle_gamma   90.00
#
_symmetry.space_group_name_H-M   'P 1'
#
loop_
_entity.id
_entity.type
_entity.pdbx_description
1 polymer ?
#
loop_
_entity_poly.entity_id
_entity_poly.type
_entity_poly.pdbx_seq_one_letter_code
_entity_poly.pdbx_strand_id
1 'polypeptide(L)'
;MIICEKCFCDTEVISVIRNKAEIGDCPLCKSKKVHIYDTDKYEDLGMMFDELLSIYTPVSMLSESYPKSDTRLLKSELINNWNIFNKKSESEVYYIITAVCKEKYEYNAELFDQPVGVQELYDQEYLSSHSLLTTNSWDDFVEALKIKNRFHTHYVDLNLLERFCSYIRKPYKEGELFYRCRISTEDGIPIEEMGAPPIDKTTDGRANAKGIRCLYLGDTAETTIYE
;
A
#
# COMPACT_ATOMS: atom_id res chain seq x y z
N MET A 1 27.18 1.78 -0.63
CA MET A 1 26.61 0.53 -1.23
C MET A 1 25.83 0.88 -2.49
N ILE A 2 25.93 0.02 -3.56
CA ILE A 2 25.17 0.26 -4.78
C ILE A 2 23.93 -0.64 -4.83
N ILE A 3 22.75 -0.03 -4.97
CA ILE A 3 21.44 -0.67 -5.16
C ILE A 3 20.82 -0.16 -6.47
N CYS A 4 19.71 -0.73 -6.94
CA CYS A 4 19.10 -0.28 -8.19
C CYS A 4 17.57 -0.30 -8.15
N GLU A 5 16.95 0.36 -9.13
CA GLU A 5 15.49 0.42 -9.29
C GLU A 5 14.79 -0.95 -9.26
N LYS A 6 15.44 -2.00 -9.78
CA LYS A 6 14.87 -3.37 -9.81
C LYS A 6 14.90 -4.10 -8.47
N CYS A 7 15.57 -3.55 -7.46
CA CYS A 7 15.53 -4.08 -6.11
C CYS A 7 14.23 -3.73 -5.36
N PHE A 8 13.43 -2.82 -5.91
CA PHE A 8 12.24 -2.27 -5.28
C PHE A 8 10.98 -2.49 -6.13
N CYS A 9 9.82 -2.50 -5.47
CA CYS A 9 8.49 -2.47 -6.08
C CYS A 9 7.84 -1.10 -5.93
N ASP A 10 8.25 -0.33 -4.92
CA ASP A 10 7.70 0.97 -4.62
C ASP A 10 8.06 2.01 -5.69
N THR A 11 7.04 2.72 -6.21
CA THR A 11 7.21 3.65 -7.33
C THR A 11 7.93 4.94 -6.93
N GLU A 12 7.82 5.37 -5.68
CA GLU A 12 8.48 6.57 -5.18
C GLU A 12 9.97 6.30 -4.99
N VAL A 13 10.32 5.17 -4.35
CA VAL A 13 11.71 4.70 -4.24
C VAL A 13 12.35 4.57 -5.62
N ILE A 14 11.66 3.92 -6.58
CA ILE A 14 12.14 3.79 -7.96
C ILE A 14 12.34 5.16 -8.61
N SER A 15 11.42 6.10 -8.38
CA SER A 15 11.52 7.46 -8.93
C SER A 15 12.73 8.21 -8.40
N VAL A 16 13.00 8.13 -7.10
CA VAL A 16 14.19 8.73 -6.48
C VAL A 16 15.47 8.16 -7.11
N ILE A 17 15.56 6.84 -7.29
CA ILE A 17 16.71 6.19 -7.92
C ILE A 17 16.89 6.68 -9.37
N ARG A 18 15.82 6.73 -10.16
CA ARG A 18 15.85 7.17 -11.56
C ARG A 18 16.25 8.63 -11.72
N ASN A 19 15.84 9.47 -10.79
CA ASN A 19 16.16 10.90 -10.80
C ASN A 19 17.67 11.17 -10.65
N LYS A 20 18.46 10.21 -10.15
CA LYS A 20 19.93 10.34 -10.11
C LYS A 20 20.56 10.20 -11.50
N ALA A 21 19.83 9.64 -12.48
CA ALA A 21 20.25 9.43 -13.87
C ALA A 21 21.58 8.63 -14.00
N GLU A 22 21.97 7.88 -12.98
CA GLU A 22 23.15 7.02 -13.01
C GLU A 22 22.79 5.63 -13.51
N ILE A 23 23.52 5.14 -14.50
CA ILE A 23 23.34 3.81 -15.09
C ILE A 23 24.55 2.95 -14.76
N GLY A 24 24.28 1.75 -14.24
CA GLY A 24 25.34 0.81 -13.88
C GLY A 24 24.83 -0.61 -13.67
N ASP A 25 25.70 -1.45 -13.16
CA ASP A 25 25.38 -2.83 -12.80
C ASP A 25 25.13 -2.92 -11.29
N CYS A 26 24.04 -3.58 -10.91
CA CYS A 26 23.69 -3.75 -9.50
C CYS A 26 24.37 -5.00 -8.93
N PRO A 27 25.24 -4.86 -7.92
CA PRO A 27 25.92 -6.01 -7.31
C PRO A 27 24.94 -6.89 -6.50
N LEU A 28 23.82 -6.34 -6.05
CA LEU A 28 22.85 -7.05 -5.20
C LEU A 28 21.95 -7.98 -6.03
N CYS A 29 21.23 -7.47 -7.04
CA CYS A 29 20.30 -8.26 -7.85
C CYS A 29 20.90 -8.73 -9.18
N LYS A 30 22.18 -8.43 -9.46
CA LYS A 30 22.92 -8.78 -10.70
C LYS A 30 22.33 -8.20 -11.98
N SER A 31 21.41 -7.26 -11.90
CA SER A 31 20.87 -6.55 -13.06
C SER A 31 21.95 -5.64 -13.67
N LYS A 32 21.96 -5.60 -15.00
CA LYS A 32 22.93 -4.80 -15.76
C LYS A 32 22.26 -3.63 -16.45
N LYS A 33 23.01 -2.52 -16.60
CA LYS A 33 22.56 -1.30 -17.31
C LYS A 33 21.21 -0.80 -16.79
N VAL A 34 21.06 -0.72 -15.47
CA VAL A 34 19.87 -0.24 -14.75
C VAL A 34 20.19 1.07 -14.05
N HIS A 35 19.14 1.81 -13.66
CA HIS A 35 19.34 2.95 -12.79
C HIS A 35 19.82 2.50 -11.43
N ILE A 36 20.95 3.04 -11.00
CA ILE A 36 21.60 2.73 -9.73
C ILE A 36 21.54 3.91 -8.77
N TYR A 37 21.68 3.59 -7.49
CA TYR A 37 21.79 4.54 -6.38
C TYR A 37 22.95 4.12 -5.48
N ASP A 38 23.87 5.03 -5.25
CA ASP A 38 24.99 4.83 -4.35
C ASP A 38 24.68 5.47 -2.98
N THR A 39 24.52 4.62 -1.96
CA THR A 39 24.20 5.05 -0.59
C THR A 39 25.32 5.83 0.09
N ASP A 40 26.55 5.80 -0.46
CA ASP A 40 27.67 6.59 0.05
C ASP A 40 27.72 8.00 -0.59
N LYS A 41 26.92 8.21 -1.66
CA LYS A 41 26.87 9.45 -2.41
C LYS A 41 25.57 10.25 -2.19
N TYR A 42 24.47 9.56 -1.93
CA TYR A 42 23.15 10.15 -1.84
C TYR A 42 22.44 9.75 -0.54
N GLU A 43 21.63 10.67 0.00
CA GLU A 43 20.95 10.53 1.30
C GLU A 43 19.42 10.53 1.19
N ASP A 44 18.86 10.84 0.01
CA ASP A 44 17.39 11.02 -0.17
C ASP A 44 16.58 9.78 0.24
N LEU A 45 17.06 8.58 -0.07
CA LEU A 45 16.40 7.35 0.37
C LEU A 45 16.48 7.18 1.88
N GLY A 46 17.57 7.60 2.50
CA GLY A 46 17.72 7.59 3.96
C GLY A 46 16.62 8.41 4.63
N MET A 47 16.41 9.62 4.18
CA MET A 47 15.34 10.52 4.68
C MET A 47 13.95 9.91 4.50
N MET A 48 13.68 9.32 3.32
CA MET A 48 12.41 8.67 3.02
C MET A 48 12.15 7.45 3.91
N PHE A 49 13.16 6.60 4.09
CA PHE A 49 13.06 5.45 4.99
C PHE A 49 13.00 5.88 6.46
N ASP A 50 13.60 6.99 6.83
CA ASP A 50 13.59 7.51 8.21
C ASP A 50 12.17 7.81 8.70
N GLU A 51 11.34 8.40 7.86
CA GLU A 51 9.91 8.62 8.16
C GLU A 51 9.18 7.29 8.38
N LEU A 52 9.40 6.31 7.50
CA LEU A 52 8.82 4.98 7.64
C LEU A 52 9.29 4.27 8.91
N LEU A 53 10.58 4.33 9.19
CA LEU A 53 11.17 3.65 10.35
C LEU A 53 10.80 4.31 11.69
N SER A 54 10.36 5.57 11.67
CA SER A 54 9.99 6.32 12.88
C SER A 54 8.77 5.74 13.61
N ILE A 55 7.93 4.95 12.93
CA ILE A 55 6.78 4.28 13.58
C ILE A 55 7.18 3.08 14.43
N TYR A 56 8.39 2.55 14.25
CA TYR A 56 8.86 1.37 14.94
C TYR A 56 9.69 1.70 16.19
N THR A 57 9.39 1.00 17.27
CA THR A 57 10.10 1.12 18.54
C THR A 57 10.77 -0.21 18.87
N PRO A 58 12.10 -0.24 19.21
CA PRO A 58 12.77 -1.46 19.66
C PRO A 58 12.11 -2.04 20.91
N VAL A 59 12.11 -3.38 21.04
CA VAL A 59 11.48 -4.08 22.15
C VAL A 59 12.00 -3.63 23.52
N SER A 60 13.25 -3.16 23.59
CA SER A 60 13.87 -2.61 24.81
C SER A 60 13.23 -1.29 25.29
N MET A 61 12.56 -0.57 24.37
CA MET A 61 11.93 0.74 24.62
C MET A 61 10.39 0.68 24.63
N LEU A 62 9.79 -0.45 24.26
CA LEU A 62 8.35 -0.64 24.32
C LEU A 62 7.86 -0.68 25.78
N SER A 63 6.60 -0.27 25.99
CA SER A 63 5.96 -0.35 27.30
C SER A 63 5.90 -1.81 27.80
N GLU A 64 5.93 -2.02 29.10
CA GLU A 64 5.81 -3.35 29.72
C GLU A 64 4.50 -4.07 29.34
N SER A 65 3.46 -3.30 29.07
CA SER A 65 2.14 -3.79 28.66
C SER A 65 2.07 -4.18 27.18
N TYR A 66 3.08 -3.86 26.37
CA TYR A 66 3.10 -4.19 24.96
C TYR A 66 3.20 -5.72 24.75
N PRO A 67 2.33 -6.35 23.91
CA PRO A 67 2.38 -7.78 23.68
C PRO A 67 3.65 -8.20 22.95
N LYS A 68 4.53 -8.93 23.61
CA LYS A 68 5.79 -9.40 23.00
C LYS A 68 5.58 -10.34 21.81
N SER A 69 4.41 -11.00 21.73
CA SER A 69 4.01 -11.82 20.57
C SER A 69 3.89 -11.02 19.27
N ASP A 70 3.67 -9.73 19.38
CA ASP A 70 3.39 -8.84 18.25
C ASP A 70 4.65 -8.06 17.82
N THR A 71 5.79 -8.37 18.43
CA THR A 71 7.08 -7.83 17.99
C THR A 71 7.73 -8.73 16.95
N ARG A 72 8.37 -8.13 15.95
CA ARG A 72 9.11 -8.84 14.89
C ARG A 72 10.36 -8.05 14.52
N LEU A 73 11.32 -8.71 13.86
CA LEU A 73 12.47 -8.02 13.32
C LEU A 73 12.03 -7.01 12.25
N LEU A 74 12.61 -5.81 12.25
CA LEU A 74 12.28 -4.75 11.31
C LEU A 74 12.31 -5.22 9.85
N LYS A 75 13.32 -5.99 9.46
CA LYS A 75 13.42 -6.57 8.11
C LYS A 75 12.24 -7.47 7.74
N SER A 76 11.69 -8.21 8.71
CA SER A 76 10.50 -9.05 8.50
C SER A 76 9.24 -8.20 8.38
N GLU A 77 9.10 -7.14 9.18
CA GLU A 77 8.02 -6.16 9.08
C GLU A 77 8.01 -5.50 7.70
N LEU A 78 9.16 -5.03 7.23
CA LEU A 78 9.28 -4.36 5.94
C LEU A 78 8.96 -5.27 4.75
N ILE A 79 9.20 -6.57 4.85
CA ILE A 79 8.82 -7.54 3.80
C ILE A 79 7.33 -7.85 3.85
N ASN A 80 6.79 -8.11 5.03
CA ASN A 80 5.44 -8.66 5.17
C ASN A 80 4.34 -7.58 5.10
N ASN A 81 4.61 -6.39 5.60
CA ASN A 81 3.62 -5.32 5.75
C ASN A 81 3.79 -4.18 4.72
N TRP A 82 4.97 -4.05 4.14
CA TRP A 82 5.28 -2.98 3.19
C TRP A 82 5.76 -3.57 1.87
N ASN A 83 5.04 -3.39 0.81
CA ASN A 83 5.39 -3.90 -0.52
C ASN A 83 6.46 -3.01 -1.20
N ILE A 84 7.61 -2.82 -0.54
CA ILE A 84 8.69 -1.94 -1.00
C ILE A 84 9.70 -2.71 -1.84
N PHE A 85 10.06 -3.93 -1.43
CA PHE A 85 11.19 -4.68 -1.98
C PHE A 85 10.76 -5.74 -3.00
N ASN A 86 11.43 -5.80 -4.14
CA ASN A 86 11.16 -6.79 -5.17
C ASN A 86 11.88 -8.11 -4.87
N LYS A 87 11.14 -9.10 -4.36
CA LYS A 87 11.61 -10.48 -4.11
C LYS A 87 12.95 -10.54 -3.38
N LYS A 88 13.10 -9.76 -2.31
CA LYS A 88 14.28 -9.74 -1.47
C LYS A 88 14.12 -10.64 -0.25
N SER A 89 15.23 -11.30 0.13
CA SER A 89 15.31 -12.03 1.40
C SER A 89 15.47 -11.05 2.57
N GLU A 90 15.17 -11.51 3.78
CA GLU A 90 15.37 -10.71 5.01
C GLU A 90 16.80 -10.20 5.17
N SER A 91 17.79 -11.00 4.78
CA SER A 91 19.20 -10.58 4.84
C SER A 91 19.51 -9.47 3.83
N GLU A 92 18.97 -9.57 2.61
CA GLU A 92 19.16 -8.50 1.61
C GLU A 92 18.47 -7.20 2.04
N VAL A 93 17.23 -7.29 2.59
CA VAL A 93 16.52 -6.13 3.13
C VAL A 93 17.31 -5.51 4.27
N TYR A 94 17.81 -6.30 5.21
CA TYR A 94 18.66 -5.80 6.29
C TYR A 94 19.88 -5.04 5.76
N TYR A 95 20.62 -5.59 4.79
CA TYR A 95 21.76 -4.90 4.18
C TYR A 95 21.36 -3.60 3.47
N ILE A 96 20.21 -3.59 2.78
CA ILE A 96 19.75 -2.38 2.12
C ILE A 96 19.40 -1.30 3.14
N ILE A 97 18.58 -1.61 4.15
CA ILE A 97 18.10 -0.60 5.09
C ILE A 97 19.21 -0.05 5.99
N THR A 98 20.17 -0.89 6.41
CA THR A 98 21.31 -0.43 7.19
C THR A 98 22.29 0.43 6.38
N ALA A 99 22.41 0.17 5.07
CA ALA A 99 23.23 0.99 4.19
C ALA A 99 22.55 2.31 3.80
N VAL A 100 21.23 2.29 3.61
CA VAL A 100 20.42 3.48 3.25
C VAL A 100 20.25 4.39 4.47
N CYS A 101 19.98 3.82 5.65
CA CYS A 101 19.77 4.55 6.90
C CYS A 101 21.02 4.47 7.82
N LYS A 102 22.19 4.69 7.25
CA LYS A 102 23.48 4.49 7.96
C LYS A 102 23.57 5.29 9.25
N GLU A 103 23.23 6.57 9.22
CA GLU A 103 23.28 7.44 10.41
C GLU A 103 22.31 6.95 11.51
N LYS A 104 21.09 6.56 11.12
CA LYS A 104 20.13 5.99 12.06
C LYS A 104 20.59 4.66 12.64
N TYR A 105 21.23 3.81 11.84
CA TYR A 105 21.82 2.57 12.31
C TYR A 105 22.96 2.82 13.31
N GLU A 106 23.84 3.76 13.02
CA GLU A 106 24.93 4.15 13.93
C GLU A 106 24.40 4.72 15.26
N TYR A 107 23.29 5.46 15.21
CA TYR A 107 22.68 6.06 16.41
C TYR A 107 21.82 5.06 17.20
N ASN A 108 21.07 4.19 16.53
CA ASN A 108 20.12 3.25 17.14
C ASN A 108 20.16 1.89 16.43
N ALA A 109 21.23 1.12 16.64
CA ALA A 109 21.36 -0.22 16.05
C ALA A 109 20.25 -1.19 16.53
N GLU A 110 19.72 -1.00 17.75
CA GLU A 110 18.67 -1.85 18.31
C GLU A 110 17.40 -1.87 17.44
N LEU A 111 17.08 -0.76 16.78
CA LEU A 111 15.96 -0.68 15.84
C LEU A 111 16.06 -1.72 14.70
N PHE A 112 17.27 -2.03 14.27
CA PHE A 112 17.55 -2.94 13.14
C PHE A 112 17.84 -4.37 13.59
N ASP A 113 18.41 -4.54 14.78
CA ASP A 113 18.99 -5.79 15.26
C ASP A 113 18.09 -6.52 16.26
N GLN A 114 17.14 -5.82 16.89
CA GLN A 114 16.17 -6.39 17.82
C GLN A 114 14.76 -6.44 17.23
N PRO A 115 13.85 -7.22 17.82
CA PRO A 115 12.43 -7.12 17.50
C PRO A 115 11.89 -5.70 17.77
N VAL A 116 11.01 -5.24 16.91
CA VAL A 116 10.36 -3.94 17.01
C VAL A 116 8.85 -4.10 17.11
N GLY A 117 8.17 -3.07 17.60
CA GLY A 117 6.72 -2.97 17.60
C GLY A 117 6.28 -1.54 17.30
N VAL A 118 4.99 -1.33 17.06
CA VAL A 118 4.37 -0.02 16.86
C VAL A 118 3.58 0.32 18.11
N GLN A 119 4.15 1.15 18.98
CA GLN A 119 3.61 1.48 20.30
C GLN A 119 2.19 2.06 20.20
N GLU A 120 1.93 2.88 19.20
CA GLU A 120 0.69 3.59 18.98
C GLU A 120 -0.51 2.66 18.71
N LEU A 121 -0.27 1.45 18.20
CA LEU A 121 -1.34 0.45 17.99
C LEU A 121 -1.96 -0.06 19.30
N TYR A 122 -1.31 0.16 20.42
CA TYR A 122 -1.77 -0.23 21.76
C TYR A 122 -2.11 0.97 22.66
N ASP A 123 -2.03 2.18 22.13
CA ASP A 123 -2.43 3.42 22.79
C ASP A 123 -3.87 3.76 22.41
N GLN A 124 -4.82 3.52 23.35
CA GLN A 124 -6.25 3.76 23.10
C GLN A 124 -6.59 5.25 22.89
N GLU A 125 -5.86 6.16 23.53
CA GLU A 125 -6.06 7.59 23.35
C GLU A 125 -5.59 8.02 21.96
N TYR A 126 -4.42 7.55 21.54
CA TYR A 126 -3.90 7.77 20.18
C TYR A 126 -4.85 7.20 19.13
N LEU A 127 -5.27 5.94 19.26
CA LEU A 127 -6.16 5.29 18.31
C LEU A 127 -7.53 6.00 18.21
N SER A 128 -8.07 6.48 19.31
CA SER A 128 -9.36 7.19 19.30
C SER A 128 -9.33 8.48 18.48
N SER A 129 -8.17 9.15 18.43
CA SER A 129 -7.97 10.42 17.71
C SER A 129 -7.38 10.25 16.30
N HIS A 130 -6.84 9.06 15.96
CA HIS A 130 -6.16 8.80 14.68
C HIS A 130 -6.77 7.64 13.88
N SER A 131 -7.91 7.09 14.30
CA SER A 131 -8.60 6.03 13.57
C SER A 131 -9.46 6.56 12.44
N LEU A 132 -9.46 5.86 11.32
CA LEU A 132 -10.35 6.13 10.19
C LEU A 132 -11.83 5.99 10.60
N LEU A 133 -12.13 4.99 11.43
CA LEU A 133 -13.46 4.77 11.96
C LEU A 133 -13.57 5.40 13.34
N THR A 134 -14.57 6.24 13.55
CA THR A 134 -14.91 6.81 14.87
C THR A 134 -15.71 5.82 15.74
N THR A 135 -16.05 4.66 15.16
CA THR A 135 -16.58 3.49 15.90
C THR A 135 -15.41 2.63 16.35
N ASN A 136 -15.58 1.93 17.48
CA ASN A 136 -14.50 1.11 18.03
C ASN A 136 -14.15 -0.14 17.20
N SER A 137 -15.07 -0.55 16.30
CA SER A 137 -14.86 -1.73 15.46
C SER A 137 -15.51 -1.59 14.08
N TRP A 138 -15.10 -2.43 13.15
CA TRP A 138 -15.74 -2.56 11.85
C TRP A 138 -17.18 -3.05 11.96
N ASP A 139 -17.48 -3.96 12.87
CA ASP A 139 -18.82 -4.51 13.06
C ASP A 139 -19.78 -3.44 13.58
N ASP A 140 -19.37 -2.61 14.53
CA ASP A 140 -20.14 -1.47 15.01
C ASP A 140 -20.42 -0.46 13.90
N PHE A 141 -19.44 -0.22 13.02
CA PHE A 141 -19.61 0.62 11.85
C PHE A 141 -20.64 0.04 10.87
N VAL A 142 -20.54 -1.24 10.53
CA VAL A 142 -21.48 -1.94 9.64
C VAL A 142 -22.90 -1.92 10.24
N GLU A 143 -23.05 -2.15 11.53
CA GLU A 143 -24.33 -2.10 12.22
C GLU A 143 -24.93 -0.68 12.19
N ALA A 144 -24.12 0.34 12.47
CA ALA A 144 -24.56 1.73 12.40
C ALA A 144 -25.06 2.11 10.99
N LEU A 145 -24.37 1.68 9.94
CA LEU A 145 -24.80 1.90 8.55
C LEU A 145 -26.11 1.18 8.21
N LYS A 146 -26.33 -0.01 8.74
CA LYS A 146 -27.54 -0.81 8.49
C LYS A 146 -28.76 -0.28 9.21
N ILE A 147 -28.60 0.11 10.47
CA ILE A 147 -29.71 0.37 11.40
C ILE A 147 -29.99 1.87 11.59
N LYS A 148 -28.96 2.72 11.66
CA LYS A 148 -29.12 4.14 11.98
C LYS A 148 -29.36 4.98 10.71
N ASN A 149 -28.29 5.44 10.07
CA ASN A 149 -28.41 6.25 8.86
C ASN A 149 -27.12 6.15 8.01
N ARG A 150 -27.23 5.54 6.84
CA ARG A 150 -26.11 5.36 5.91
C ARG A 150 -25.68 6.63 5.15
N PHE A 151 -26.49 7.69 5.16
CA PHE A 151 -26.24 8.89 4.37
C PHE A 151 -25.64 10.05 5.17
N HIS A 152 -25.81 10.05 6.48
CA HIS A 152 -25.31 11.09 7.38
C HIS A 152 -24.44 10.46 8.47
N THR A 153 -23.35 9.83 8.05
CA THR A 153 -22.48 9.10 8.97
C THR A 153 -21.31 9.99 9.39
N HIS A 154 -21.19 10.20 10.70
CA HIS A 154 -19.98 10.75 11.31
C HIS A 154 -19.05 9.65 11.80
N TYR A 155 -19.23 8.44 11.27
CA TYR A 155 -18.47 7.25 11.70
C TYR A 155 -17.17 7.06 10.95
N VAL A 156 -16.89 7.90 9.94
CA VAL A 156 -15.65 7.88 9.18
C VAL A 156 -15.03 9.27 9.20
N ASP A 157 -13.74 9.35 9.50
CA ASP A 157 -12.97 10.57 9.27
C ASP A 157 -12.74 10.73 7.75
N LEU A 158 -13.52 11.62 7.15
CA LEU A 158 -13.48 11.87 5.71
C LEU A 158 -12.14 12.51 5.27
N ASN A 159 -11.51 13.30 6.12
CA ASN A 159 -10.22 13.92 5.80
C ASN A 159 -9.12 12.86 5.75
N LEU A 160 -9.13 11.94 6.73
CA LEU A 160 -8.21 10.82 6.75
C LEU A 160 -8.46 9.86 5.58
N LEU A 161 -9.74 9.59 5.24
CA LEU A 161 -10.10 8.78 4.09
C LEU A 161 -9.62 9.42 2.78
N GLU A 162 -9.80 10.73 2.60
CA GLU A 162 -9.33 11.45 1.42
C GLU A 162 -7.81 11.37 1.28
N ARG A 163 -7.09 11.49 2.41
CA ARG A 163 -5.64 11.31 2.45
C ARG A 163 -5.24 9.91 1.99
N PHE A 164 -5.86 8.84 2.52
CA PHE A 164 -5.61 7.47 2.04
C PHE A 164 -5.90 7.32 0.56
N CYS A 165 -7.05 7.81 0.08
CA CYS A 165 -7.42 7.75 -1.34
C CYS A 165 -6.41 8.46 -2.25
N SER A 166 -5.74 9.51 -1.77
CA SER A 166 -4.72 10.22 -2.55
C SER A 166 -3.49 9.35 -2.81
N TYR A 167 -3.09 8.51 -1.86
CA TYR A 167 -1.94 7.60 -2.00
C TYR A 167 -2.23 6.37 -2.86
N ILE A 168 -3.47 5.87 -2.86
CA ILE A 168 -3.86 4.68 -3.64
C ILE A 168 -4.43 5.02 -5.02
N ARG A 169 -4.40 6.30 -5.43
CA ARG A 169 -4.93 6.74 -6.71
C ARG A 169 -4.15 6.10 -7.86
N LYS A 170 -4.86 5.37 -8.71
CA LYS A 170 -4.31 4.81 -9.95
C LYS A 170 -4.80 5.64 -11.14
N PRO A 171 -3.98 6.51 -11.73
CA PRO A 171 -4.35 7.25 -12.93
C PRO A 171 -4.30 6.31 -14.14
N TYR A 172 -5.31 6.37 -14.97
CA TYR A 172 -5.35 5.71 -16.27
C TYR A 172 -5.10 6.73 -17.36
N LYS A 173 -4.33 6.35 -18.38
CA LYS A 173 -3.98 7.22 -19.51
C LYS A 173 -4.93 6.99 -20.67
N GLU A 174 -5.09 8.00 -21.51
CA GLU A 174 -5.78 7.85 -22.78
C GLU A 174 -5.15 6.74 -23.62
N GLY A 175 -5.97 5.83 -24.16
CA GLY A 175 -5.51 4.68 -24.93
C GLY A 175 -5.30 3.39 -24.11
N GLU A 176 -5.43 3.42 -22.79
CA GLU A 176 -5.47 2.19 -21.99
C GLU A 176 -6.76 1.41 -22.26
N LEU A 177 -6.62 0.09 -22.44
CA LEU A 177 -7.74 -0.78 -22.78
C LEU A 177 -8.36 -1.36 -21.51
N PHE A 178 -9.69 -1.35 -21.50
CA PHE A 178 -10.51 -2.02 -20.50
C PHE A 178 -11.43 -3.02 -21.17
N TYR A 179 -11.74 -4.08 -20.45
CA TYR A 179 -12.53 -5.19 -20.95
C TYR A 179 -13.87 -5.30 -20.22
N ARG A 180 -14.87 -5.82 -20.91
CA ARG A 180 -16.16 -6.15 -20.33
C ARG A 180 -16.68 -7.45 -20.91
N CYS A 181 -17.17 -8.34 -20.04
CA CYS A 181 -17.94 -9.51 -20.43
C CYS A 181 -19.41 -9.36 -20.00
N ARG A 182 -20.29 -9.99 -20.76
CA ARG A 182 -21.69 -10.20 -20.42
C ARG A 182 -22.14 -11.56 -20.91
N ILE A 183 -22.97 -12.20 -20.11
CA ILE A 183 -23.63 -13.45 -20.52
C ILE A 183 -24.56 -13.14 -21.65
N SER A 184 -24.43 -13.87 -22.76
CA SER A 184 -25.22 -13.71 -23.99
C SER A 184 -25.76 -15.05 -24.49
N THR A 185 -26.74 -14.99 -25.34
CA THR A 185 -27.19 -16.09 -26.20
C THR A 185 -26.23 -16.27 -27.38
N GLU A 186 -26.50 -17.27 -28.25
CA GLU A 186 -25.63 -17.60 -29.39
C GLU A 186 -25.42 -16.44 -30.39
N ASP A 187 -26.36 -15.51 -30.48
CA ASP A 187 -26.30 -14.35 -31.39
C ASP A 187 -25.35 -13.23 -30.88
N GLY A 188 -24.85 -13.34 -29.64
CA GLY A 188 -24.00 -12.32 -29.03
C GLY A 188 -24.77 -11.05 -28.58
N ILE A 189 -24.03 -10.03 -28.17
CA ILE A 189 -24.56 -8.71 -27.78
C ILE A 189 -23.89 -7.64 -28.67
N PRO A 190 -24.68 -6.80 -29.37
CA PRO A 190 -24.13 -5.69 -30.15
C PRO A 190 -23.26 -4.76 -29.29
N ILE A 191 -22.21 -4.18 -29.88
CA ILE A 191 -21.23 -3.34 -29.15
C ILE A 191 -21.92 -2.10 -28.54
N GLU A 192 -22.97 -1.58 -29.19
CA GLU A 192 -23.78 -0.45 -28.73
C GLU A 192 -24.47 -0.74 -27.39
N GLU A 193 -24.78 -2.03 -27.14
CA GLU A 193 -25.43 -2.48 -25.92
C GLU A 193 -24.43 -2.89 -24.81
N MET A 194 -23.14 -2.87 -25.10
CA MET A 194 -22.08 -3.19 -24.11
C MET A 194 -21.82 -2.06 -23.12
N GLY A 195 -22.50 -0.91 -23.22
CA GLY A 195 -22.44 0.20 -22.27
C GLY A 195 -23.04 -0.12 -20.89
N ALA A 196 -23.14 0.88 -20.01
CA ALA A 196 -23.80 0.75 -18.71
C ALA A 196 -25.29 0.33 -18.91
N PRO A 197 -25.83 -0.57 -18.06
CA PRO A 197 -27.18 -1.08 -18.22
C PRO A 197 -28.22 0.06 -18.19
N PRO A 198 -29.37 -0.07 -18.86
CA PRO A 198 -30.50 0.83 -18.68
C PRO A 198 -30.96 0.88 -17.21
N ILE A 199 -31.57 2.00 -16.78
CA ILE A 199 -31.97 2.22 -15.38
C ILE A 199 -32.90 1.11 -14.88
N ASP A 200 -33.86 0.72 -15.69
CA ASP A 200 -34.88 -0.31 -15.41
C ASP A 200 -34.27 -1.72 -15.26
N LYS A 201 -33.13 -1.96 -15.87
CA LYS A 201 -32.39 -3.24 -15.78
C LYS A 201 -31.24 -3.21 -14.79
N THR A 202 -31.05 -2.11 -14.05
CA THR A 202 -29.96 -1.98 -13.09
C THR A 202 -30.31 -2.71 -11.79
N THR A 203 -29.50 -3.68 -11.43
CA THR A 203 -29.55 -4.42 -10.16
C THR A 203 -28.56 -3.87 -9.15
N ASP A 204 -28.69 -4.27 -7.89
CA ASP A 204 -27.68 -3.98 -6.87
C ASP A 204 -26.34 -4.65 -7.24
N GLY A 205 -25.27 -3.90 -7.16
CA GLY A 205 -23.89 -4.37 -7.38
C GLY A 205 -22.98 -3.98 -6.23
N ARG A 206 -21.71 -4.38 -6.29
CA ARG A 206 -20.71 -4.06 -5.25
C ARG A 206 -20.47 -2.55 -5.07
N ALA A 207 -20.60 -1.79 -6.15
CA ALA A 207 -20.34 -0.34 -6.15
C ALA A 207 -21.58 0.51 -6.48
N ASN A 208 -22.77 -0.08 -6.62
CA ASN A 208 -24.00 0.66 -6.93
C ASN A 208 -25.23 0.04 -6.26
N ALA A 209 -26.16 0.89 -5.84
CA ALA A 209 -27.50 0.48 -5.48
C ALA A 209 -28.38 0.34 -6.74
N LYS A 210 -29.51 -0.39 -6.63
CA LYS A 210 -30.51 -0.53 -7.68
C LYS A 210 -30.93 0.84 -8.23
N GLY A 211 -30.97 0.96 -9.54
CA GLY A 211 -31.30 2.20 -10.24
C GLY A 211 -30.11 3.14 -10.49
N ILE A 212 -28.93 2.89 -9.90
CA ILE A 212 -27.70 3.64 -10.19
C ILE A 212 -26.91 2.89 -11.27
N ARG A 213 -26.74 3.54 -12.42
CA ARG A 213 -26.04 2.93 -13.56
C ARG A 213 -24.54 2.97 -13.34
N CYS A 214 -23.91 1.80 -13.26
CA CYS A 214 -22.46 1.66 -13.25
C CYS A 214 -21.98 0.78 -14.39
N LEU A 215 -20.86 1.16 -14.98
CA LEU A 215 -20.15 0.36 -15.97
C LEU A 215 -19.00 -0.35 -15.27
N TYR A 216 -19.10 -1.66 -15.10
CA TYR A 216 -18.03 -2.48 -14.55
C TYR A 216 -17.07 -2.90 -15.67
N LEU A 217 -15.80 -2.69 -15.44
CA LEU A 217 -14.74 -2.98 -16.40
C LEU A 217 -13.58 -3.69 -15.68
N GLY A 218 -12.92 -4.62 -16.35
CA GLY A 218 -11.68 -5.24 -15.91
C GLY A 218 -10.48 -4.70 -16.69
N ASP A 219 -9.33 -4.73 -16.11
CA ASP A 219 -8.05 -4.40 -16.75
C ASP A 219 -7.51 -5.52 -17.65
N THR A 220 -8.04 -6.74 -17.50
CA THR A 220 -7.79 -7.87 -18.39
C THR A 220 -9.09 -8.53 -18.81
N ALA A 221 -9.10 -9.17 -20.00
CA ALA A 221 -10.23 -9.96 -20.46
C ALA A 221 -10.52 -11.14 -19.51
N GLU A 222 -9.47 -11.73 -18.95
CA GLU A 222 -9.55 -12.85 -18.03
C GLU A 222 -10.29 -12.49 -16.74
N THR A 223 -9.97 -11.33 -16.14
CA THR A 223 -10.66 -10.82 -14.93
C THR A 223 -12.17 -10.71 -15.18
N THR A 224 -12.60 -10.24 -16.37
CA THR A 224 -14.02 -10.04 -16.67
C THR A 224 -14.82 -11.31 -16.91
N ILE A 225 -14.16 -12.45 -17.16
CA ILE A 225 -14.83 -13.76 -17.34
C ILE A 225 -15.28 -14.33 -15.98
N TYR A 226 -14.52 -14.04 -14.92
CA TYR A 226 -14.80 -14.54 -13.57
C TYR A 226 -15.73 -13.63 -12.74
N GLU A 227 -16.09 -12.46 -13.24
CA GLU A 227 -17.04 -11.52 -12.63
C GLU A 227 -18.45 -11.61 -13.24
#